data_0e97a811efeda3526a935f4dfd9401a9
#
_entry.id   0e97a811efeda3526a935f4dfd9401a9
#
_cell.length_a   1.000
_cell.length_b   1.000
_cell.length_c   1.000
_cell.angle_alpha   90.00
_cell.angle_beta   90.00
_cell.angle_gamma   90.00
#
_symmetry.space_group_name_H-M   'P 1'
#
loop_
_entity.id
_entity.type
_entity.pdbx_description
1 polymer ?
#
loop_
_entity_poly.entity_id
_entity_poly.type
_entity_poly.pdbx_seq_one_letter_code
_entity_poly.pdbx_strand_id
1 'polypeptide(L)'
;VAFAQNEDKGNFSAGLETNTTYYFNDDKTGSIAPEGRMGSNNYLKMDYSWKGFSAGIQLEGYLPPLLGYFSSGNNQYEMFGRYDFYAGYSGHGWDIRLGSLYEQFGSGLLFRTYEDRTLGINNALQGIRVGYTFGDFLTVRALYGRTRDIKDYTGAFVSGADLSLSISRAANWDAFDWTVEGSVLDKYEAVETTNIPGVKPHTLGYSARMALGYAGFRLSGEYMNRHSDPSLYNLDTTRSEAIQVDFGYTGYGFGALLSFRKLHNPFLQGSRSFDGMYTYINYVPALTQQHTYSLATLNPYTTQSDEIGGQADLYYNFRRGTVMGGKKGMKVHANFSTYYGNVANQITGEARNELLFRDLTLDVERWFGSNFKMILFYTWQTYNHAPGSGHEESMWKSHTVVADLTYKFDRKNSLRLELQHLFTKDDYITNGEKGNWAAALLEYNFAPRWSVSIQDMWNYQGNKNHYINGSVSYSYSKVRAQLNFGRFKQGYQCSGGVCRMTPAYTGVNLSLIVAL
;
A
#
# COMPACT_ATOMS: atom_id res chain seq x y z
N VAL A 1 22.41 -19.40 -16.35
CA VAL A 1 23.88 -19.30 -16.22
C VAL A 1 24.11 -18.55 -14.92
N ALA A 2 24.56 -19.26 -13.87
CA ALA A 2 24.98 -18.63 -12.62
C ALA A 2 26.29 -17.90 -12.92
N PHE A 3 26.30 -16.59 -12.92
CA PHE A 3 27.54 -15.84 -12.86
C PHE A 3 28.12 -16.07 -11.47
N ALA A 4 29.22 -16.84 -11.38
CA ALA A 4 30.02 -16.90 -10.18
C ALA A 4 30.40 -15.47 -9.79
N GLN A 5 30.08 -15.09 -8.56
CA GLN A 5 30.48 -13.80 -7.97
C GLN A 5 32.03 -13.80 -7.94
N ASN A 6 32.62 -13.14 -8.91
CA ASN A 6 34.03 -12.80 -8.89
C ASN A 6 34.09 -11.43 -8.23
N GLU A 7 34.52 -11.32 -6.98
CA GLU A 7 34.53 -10.08 -6.16
C GLU A 7 35.21 -8.89 -6.86
N ASP A 8 36.01 -9.16 -7.88
CA ASP A 8 36.72 -8.12 -8.65
C ASP A 8 35.94 -7.56 -9.86
N LYS A 9 34.81 -8.14 -10.30
CA LYS A 9 34.14 -7.77 -11.57
C LYS A 9 32.87 -6.95 -11.45
N GLY A 10 32.41 -6.63 -10.23
CA GLY A 10 31.13 -5.96 -10.03
C GLY A 10 29.92 -6.85 -10.37
N ASN A 11 28.74 -6.43 -9.95
CA ASN A 11 27.49 -7.16 -10.15
C ASN A 11 26.55 -6.32 -11.02
N PHE A 12 26.10 -6.87 -12.14
CA PHE A 12 25.09 -6.28 -13.01
C PHE A 12 23.78 -7.07 -12.88
N SER A 13 22.68 -6.35 -12.78
CA SER A 13 21.32 -6.91 -12.83
C SER A 13 20.42 -6.06 -13.71
N ALA A 14 19.46 -6.69 -14.37
CA ALA A 14 18.43 -5.99 -15.11
C ALA A 14 17.07 -6.68 -14.88
N GLY A 15 15.99 -5.90 -14.95
CA GLY A 15 14.63 -6.40 -14.83
C GLY A 15 13.71 -5.69 -15.80
N LEU A 16 12.90 -6.48 -16.51
CA LEU A 16 11.81 -5.99 -17.37
C LEU A 16 10.49 -6.38 -16.74
N GLU A 17 9.60 -5.42 -16.62
CA GLU A 17 8.21 -5.63 -16.22
C GLU A 17 7.30 -4.96 -17.25
N THR A 18 6.30 -5.70 -17.76
CA THR A 18 5.25 -5.15 -18.61
C THR A 18 3.89 -5.62 -18.13
N ASN A 19 2.94 -4.72 -18.14
CA ASN A 19 1.55 -4.98 -17.82
C ASN A 19 0.69 -4.35 -18.91
N THR A 20 0.07 -5.18 -19.75
CA THR A 20 -0.64 -4.77 -20.97
C THR A 20 -2.05 -5.32 -20.93
N THR A 21 -3.03 -4.49 -21.19
CA THR A 21 -4.45 -4.88 -21.25
C THR A 21 -5.04 -4.49 -22.59
N TYR A 22 -5.74 -5.44 -23.22
CA TYR A 22 -6.62 -5.19 -24.35
C TYR A 22 -8.07 -5.18 -23.85
N TYR A 23 -8.81 -4.09 -24.12
CA TYR A 23 -10.13 -3.81 -23.59
C TYR A 23 -11.24 -4.10 -24.59
N PHE A 24 -12.37 -4.61 -24.11
CA PHE A 24 -13.60 -4.81 -24.86
C PHE A 24 -14.72 -3.94 -24.29
N ASN A 25 -15.64 -3.49 -25.14
CA ASN A 25 -16.90 -2.92 -24.68
C ASN A 25 -17.76 -4.04 -24.06
N ASP A 26 -18.45 -3.74 -22.97
CA ASP A 26 -19.35 -4.68 -22.30
C ASP A 26 -20.52 -3.94 -21.68
N ASP A 27 -21.67 -4.03 -22.32
CA ASP A 27 -22.91 -3.36 -21.91
C ASP A 27 -23.41 -3.83 -20.53
N LYS A 28 -23.08 -5.08 -20.14
CA LYS A 28 -23.50 -5.63 -18.83
C LYS A 28 -22.78 -4.97 -17.65
N THR A 29 -21.53 -4.62 -17.84
CA THR A 29 -20.74 -3.93 -16.80
C THR A 29 -20.71 -2.41 -17.00
N GLY A 30 -21.25 -1.92 -18.12
CA GLY A 30 -21.16 -0.51 -18.52
C GLY A 30 -19.72 -0.09 -18.87
N SER A 31 -18.80 -1.06 -19.09
CA SER A 31 -17.43 -0.72 -19.41
C SER A 31 -17.27 -0.36 -20.89
N ILE A 32 -16.64 0.78 -21.14
CA ILE A 32 -16.32 1.30 -22.46
C ILE A 32 -14.81 1.19 -22.65
N ALA A 33 -14.40 0.49 -23.70
CA ALA A 33 -13.00 0.40 -24.07
C ALA A 33 -12.49 1.78 -24.52
N PRO A 34 -11.24 2.16 -24.18
CA PRO A 34 -10.62 3.35 -24.72
C PRO A 34 -10.51 3.28 -26.25
N GLU A 35 -10.35 4.41 -26.93
CA GLU A 35 -10.31 4.50 -28.38
C GLU A 35 -9.28 3.53 -29.02
N GLY A 36 -8.07 3.45 -28.45
CA GLY A 36 -7.01 2.51 -28.88
C GLY A 36 -7.21 1.06 -28.39
N ARG A 37 -8.24 0.78 -27.60
CA ARG A 37 -8.54 -0.55 -27.01
C ARG A 37 -7.38 -1.19 -26.22
N MET A 38 -6.30 -0.48 -25.96
CA MET A 38 -5.11 -1.01 -25.31
C MET A 38 -4.54 -0.02 -24.31
N GLY A 39 -4.00 -0.55 -23.21
CA GLY A 39 -3.15 0.18 -22.28
C GLY A 39 -1.95 -0.69 -21.90
N SER A 40 -0.79 -0.06 -21.70
CA SER A 40 0.44 -0.79 -21.37
C SER A 40 1.37 0.04 -20.51
N ASN A 41 1.72 -0.49 -19.33
CA ASN A 41 2.72 0.08 -18.43
C ASN A 41 3.96 -0.80 -18.46
N ASN A 42 5.11 -0.21 -18.80
CA ASN A 42 6.36 -0.91 -19.04
C ASN A 42 7.50 -0.29 -18.22
N TYR A 43 8.32 -1.13 -17.63
CA TYR A 43 9.45 -0.73 -16.79
C TYR A 43 10.66 -1.58 -17.12
N LEU A 44 11.78 -0.92 -17.44
CA LEU A 44 13.09 -1.56 -17.57
C LEU A 44 14.03 -0.93 -16.56
N LYS A 45 14.55 -1.72 -15.64
CA LYS A 45 15.51 -1.29 -14.64
C LYS A 45 16.82 -2.03 -14.84
N MET A 46 17.92 -1.30 -14.78
CA MET A 46 19.28 -1.82 -14.86
C MET A 46 20.10 -1.24 -13.71
N ASP A 47 20.78 -2.11 -12.97
CA ASP A 47 21.60 -1.74 -11.82
C ASP A 47 22.99 -2.36 -11.94
N TYR A 48 24.01 -1.62 -11.54
CA TYR A 48 25.39 -2.08 -11.42
C TYR A 48 25.94 -1.71 -10.05
N SER A 49 26.66 -2.63 -9.42
CA SER A 49 27.32 -2.39 -8.13
C SER A 49 28.73 -2.95 -8.10
N TRP A 50 29.66 -2.21 -7.49
CA TRP A 50 31.05 -2.58 -7.35
C TRP A 50 31.73 -1.87 -6.18
N LYS A 51 32.31 -2.63 -5.24
CA LYS A 51 33.11 -2.12 -4.09
C LYS A 51 32.47 -0.92 -3.37
N GLY A 52 31.18 -1.02 -3.04
CA GLY A 52 30.43 0.04 -2.38
C GLY A 52 29.81 1.10 -3.33
N PHE A 53 30.27 1.19 -4.56
CA PHE A 53 29.64 2.03 -5.59
C PHE A 53 28.43 1.32 -6.20
N SER A 54 27.39 2.09 -6.52
CA SER A 54 26.22 1.62 -7.23
C SER A 54 25.75 2.67 -8.24
N ALA A 55 25.22 2.22 -9.37
CA ALA A 55 24.57 3.09 -10.33
C ALA A 55 23.42 2.33 -11.00
N GLY A 56 22.38 3.03 -11.41
CA GLY A 56 21.26 2.41 -12.11
C GLY A 56 20.49 3.41 -12.94
N ILE A 57 19.70 2.84 -13.86
CA ILE A 57 18.76 3.56 -14.70
C ILE A 57 17.43 2.80 -14.71
N GLN A 58 16.34 3.53 -14.66
CA GLN A 58 14.99 3.04 -14.86
C GLN A 58 14.35 3.75 -16.03
N LEU A 59 13.82 2.97 -16.97
CA LEU A 59 13.02 3.46 -18.08
C LEU A 59 11.57 3.08 -17.82
N GLU A 60 10.66 4.04 -17.94
CA GLU A 60 9.22 3.86 -17.83
C GLU A 60 8.56 4.21 -19.18
N GLY A 61 7.66 3.37 -19.65
CA GLY A 61 6.92 3.58 -20.89
C GLY A 61 5.44 3.25 -20.73
N TYR A 62 4.57 4.20 -21.04
CA TYR A 62 3.12 4.10 -20.98
C TYR A 62 2.55 4.26 -22.38
N LEU A 63 1.89 3.21 -22.92
CA LEU A 63 1.66 3.09 -24.35
C LEU A 63 0.20 2.70 -24.72
N PRO A 64 -0.82 3.51 -24.41
CA PRO A 64 -0.99 4.49 -23.34
C PRO A 64 -1.06 3.83 -21.95
N PRO A 65 -1.20 4.59 -20.84
CA PRO A 65 -1.34 4.00 -19.51
C PRO A 65 -2.54 3.07 -19.40
N LEU A 66 -2.46 2.10 -18.50
CA LEU A 66 -3.62 1.27 -18.11
C LEU A 66 -4.76 2.13 -17.55
N LEU A 67 -6.00 1.72 -17.76
CA LEU A 67 -7.19 2.38 -17.22
C LEU A 67 -7.07 2.59 -15.70
N GLY A 68 -7.40 3.82 -15.25
CA GLY A 68 -7.30 4.21 -13.85
C GLY A 68 -5.90 4.58 -13.37
N TYR A 69 -4.86 4.51 -14.23
CA TYR A 69 -3.57 5.11 -13.95
C TYR A 69 -3.57 6.57 -14.37
N PHE A 70 -3.08 7.45 -13.49
CA PHE A 70 -2.91 8.89 -13.78
C PHE A 70 -4.19 9.57 -14.31
N SER A 71 -5.35 9.13 -13.82
CA SER A 71 -6.63 9.70 -14.24
C SER A 71 -6.83 11.09 -13.64
N SER A 72 -6.31 12.09 -14.31
CA SER A 72 -6.69 13.48 -14.12
C SER A 72 -7.03 14.08 -15.49
N GLY A 73 -8.33 14.18 -15.79
CA GLY A 73 -8.82 14.87 -16.98
C GLY A 73 -8.63 14.12 -18.31
N ASN A 74 -8.64 14.88 -19.41
CA ASN A 74 -8.72 14.38 -20.79
C ASN A 74 -7.47 13.65 -21.32
N ASN A 75 -6.38 13.57 -20.56
CA ASN A 75 -5.09 13.01 -21.00
C ASN A 75 -4.82 11.59 -20.52
N GLN A 76 -5.85 10.89 -20.09
CA GLN A 76 -5.77 9.54 -19.52
C GLN A 76 -5.07 8.51 -20.44
N TYR A 77 -5.12 8.72 -21.75
CA TYR A 77 -4.61 7.79 -22.77
C TYR A 77 -3.41 8.34 -23.55
N GLU A 78 -2.81 9.43 -23.09
CA GLU A 78 -1.62 9.97 -23.73
C GLU A 78 -0.42 9.04 -23.53
N MET A 79 0.27 8.70 -24.61
CA MET A 79 1.51 7.93 -24.55
C MET A 79 2.64 8.81 -24.04
N PHE A 80 3.47 8.30 -23.15
CA PHE A 80 4.66 8.97 -22.67
C PHE A 80 5.73 7.99 -22.19
N GLY A 81 6.96 8.45 -22.18
CA GLY A 81 8.11 7.74 -21.66
C GLY A 81 8.91 8.61 -20.70
N ARG A 82 9.61 7.96 -19.78
CA ARG A 82 10.44 8.63 -18.78
C ARG A 82 11.67 7.80 -18.48
N TYR A 83 12.74 8.46 -18.08
CA TYR A 83 13.91 7.81 -17.49
C TYR A 83 14.33 8.48 -16.20
N ASP A 84 14.77 7.67 -15.25
CA ASP A 84 15.36 8.09 -13.98
C ASP A 84 16.68 7.36 -13.79
N PHE A 85 17.67 8.00 -13.18
CA PHE A 85 18.96 7.41 -12.92
C PHE A 85 19.45 7.75 -11.52
N TYR A 86 20.35 6.93 -11.02
CA TYR A 86 21.04 7.21 -9.77
C TYR A 86 22.49 6.76 -9.81
N ALA A 87 23.30 7.35 -8.95
CA ALA A 87 24.62 6.88 -8.57
C ALA A 87 24.77 6.98 -7.04
N GLY A 88 25.51 6.08 -6.43
CA GLY A 88 25.67 6.07 -4.99
C GLY A 88 26.96 5.39 -4.53
N TYR A 89 27.29 5.64 -3.28
CA TYR A 89 28.38 5.00 -2.56
C TYR A 89 27.94 4.65 -1.15
N SER A 90 28.19 3.40 -0.73
CA SER A 90 27.96 2.93 0.63
C SER A 90 29.21 2.24 1.15
N GLY A 91 29.80 2.77 2.21
CA GLY A 91 31.00 2.20 2.82
C GLY A 91 31.62 3.11 3.86
N HIS A 92 32.37 2.52 4.82
CA HIS A 92 33.03 3.26 5.91
C HIS A 92 32.12 4.21 6.69
N GLY A 93 30.88 3.80 6.92
CA GLY A 93 29.85 4.61 7.61
C GLY A 93 29.11 5.61 6.71
N TRP A 94 29.62 5.90 5.52
CA TRP A 94 28.97 6.77 4.55
C TRP A 94 27.91 6.04 3.72
N ASP A 95 26.82 6.74 3.43
CA ASP A 95 25.78 6.35 2.47
C ASP A 95 25.36 7.60 1.68
N ILE A 96 25.81 7.68 0.43
CA ILE A 96 25.60 8.83 -0.46
C ILE A 96 24.84 8.36 -1.69
N ARG A 97 23.82 9.13 -2.10
CA ARG A 97 23.06 8.87 -3.33
C ARG A 97 22.78 10.17 -4.06
N LEU A 98 22.96 10.16 -5.37
CA LEU A 98 22.68 11.23 -6.31
C LEU A 98 21.67 10.74 -7.35
N GLY A 99 20.80 11.62 -7.84
CA GLY A 99 19.76 11.30 -8.82
C GLY A 99 18.43 10.95 -8.17
N SER A 100 17.79 9.87 -8.59
CA SER A 100 16.50 9.44 -8.03
C SER A 100 16.64 8.90 -6.62
N LEU A 101 15.93 9.52 -5.67
CA LEU A 101 15.97 9.24 -4.25
C LEU A 101 14.62 8.69 -3.78
N TYR A 102 14.67 7.55 -3.09
CA TYR A 102 13.60 7.03 -2.27
C TYR A 102 14.07 7.04 -0.83
N GLU A 103 13.40 7.81 0.02
CA GLU A 103 13.80 7.97 1.42
C GLU A 103 12.56 8.06 2.32
N GLN A 104 12.73 7.65 3.57
CA GLN A 104 11.68 7.70 4.57
C GLN A 104 12.23 8.15 5.92
N PHE A 105 11.55 9.08 6.58
CA PHE A 105 11.82 9.49 7.95
C PHE A 105 10.79 8.84 8.89
N GLY A 106 11.27 8.02 9.82
CA GLY A 106 10.43 7.28 10.75
C GLY A 106 9.41 6.36 10.09
N SER A 107 8.16 6.46 10.50
CA SER A 107 7.04 5.71 9.90
C SER A 107 6.61 6.27 8.53
N GLY A 108 7.09 7.47 8.16
CA GLY A 108 6.70 8.17 6.95
C GLY A 108 5.65 9.26 7.17
N LEU A 109 5.18 9.48 8.39
CA LEU A 109 4.18 10.52 8.69
C LEU A 109 4.63 11.90 8.22
N LEU A 110 5.90 12.27 8.45
CA LEU A 110 6.46 13.53 8.00
C LEU A 110 6.89 13.46 6.54
N PHE A 111 7.62 12.41 6.15
CA PHE A 111 8.22 12.30 4.82
C PHE A 111 8.46 10.85 4.41
N ARG A 112 8.01 10.50 3.20
CA ARG A 112 8.33 9.26 2.50
C ARG A 112 8.18 9.45 1.00
N THR A 113 9.21 9.04 0.26
CA THR A 113 9.14 8.85 -1.19
C THR A 113 9.35 7.39 -1.53
N TYR A 114 8.55 6.86 -2.45
CA TYR A 114 8.55 5.44 -2.80
C TYR A 114 7.99 5.19 -4.20
N GLU A 115 8.21 3.99 -4.70
CA GLU A 115 7.57 3.47 -5.90
C GLU A 115 6.62 2.32 -5.54
N ASP A 116 5.39 2.39 -6.02
CA ASP A 116 4.43 1.28 -6.02
C ASP A 116 3.76 1.20 -7.39
N ARG A 117 4.22 0.25 -8.22
CA ARG A 117 3.72 0.07 -9.59
C ARG A 117 2.29 -0.44 -9.62
N THR A 118 1.82 -1.12 -8.58
CA THR A 118 0.42 -1.58 -8.44
C THR A 118 -0.52 -0.39 -8.33
N LEU A 119 -0.11 0.63 -7.58
CA LEU A 119 -0.88 1.86 -7.39
C LEU A 119 -0.58 2.93 -8.45
N GLY A 120 0.48 2.78 -9.24
CA GLY A 120 0.97 3.81 -10.14
C GLY A 120 1.69 4.96 -9.44
N ILE A 121 2.16 4.74 -8.22
CA ILE A 121 2.88 5.74 -7.43
C ILE A 121 4.37 5.65 -7.74
N ASN A 122 4.98 6.77 -8.10
CA ASN A 122 6.42 6.97 -8.07
C ASN A 122 6.68 8.46 -7.79
N ASN A 123 6.92 8.77 -6.52
CA ASN A 123 7.13 10.11 -6.01
C ASN A 123 8.60 10.38 -5.60
N ALA A 124 9.55 9.73 -6.29
CA ALA A 124 11.00 9.94 -6.09
C ALA A 124 11.37 11.44 -6.08
N LEU A 125 12.35 11.81 -5.28
CA LEU A 125 13.04 13.10 -5.45
C LEU A 125 14.17 12.97 -6.45
N GLN A 126 14.44 14.01 -7.23
CA GLN A 126 15.69 14.17 -7.97
C GLN A 126 16.62 15.07 -7.18
N GLY A 127 17.71 14.51 -6.66
CA GLY A 127 18.59 15.30 -5.80
C GLY A 127 19.76 14.54 -5.23
N ILE A 128 20.10 14.88 -4.01
CA ILE A 128 21.20 14.29 -3.25
C ILE A 128 20.71 13.86 -1.87
N ARG A 129 21.19 12.70 -1.41
CA ARG A 129 21.11 12.26 -0.02
C ARG A 129 22.52 11.92 0.46
N VAL A 130 22.84 12.34 1.68
CA VAL A 130 24.07 12.02 2.38
C VAL A 130 23.72 11.50 3.76
N GLY A 131 24.21 10.33 4.11
CA GLY A 131 24.11 9.73 5.43
C GLY A 131 25.47 9.36 5.98
N TYR A 132 25.60 9.42 7.30
CA TYR A 132 26.75 8.89 8.01
C TYR A 132 26.33 8.20 9.30
N THR A 133 26.89 7.02 9.54
CA THR A 133 26.69 6.25 10.77
C THR A 133 27.95 6.24 11.59
N PHE A 134 27.88 6.83 12.78
CA PHE A 134 28.95 6.87 13.78
C PHE A 134 28.88 5.62 14.64
N GLY A 135 29.89 4.78 14.53
CA GLY A 135 29.86 3.47 15.17
C GLY A 135 28.63 2.67 14.72
N ASP A 136 27.89 2.13 15.69
CA ASP A 136 26.62 1.41 15.46
C ASP A 136 25.42 2.05 16.17
N PHE A 137 25.63 3.24 16.77
CA PHE A 137 24.64 3.85 17.65
C PHE A 137 24.03 5.16 17.14
N LEU A 138 24.71 5.93 16.28
CA LEU A 138 24.20 7.21 15.79
C LEU A 138 24.22 7.27 14.26
N THR A 139 23.07 7.48 13.64
CA THR A 139 22.94 7.73 12.20
C THR A 139 22.37 9.11 11.95
N VAL A 140 23.02 9.88 11.08
CA VAL A 140 22.56 11.19 10.62
C VAL A 140 22.38 11.14 9.10
N ARG A 141 21.26 11.62 8.60
CA ARG A 141 20.96 11.71 7.16
C ARG A 141 20.49 13.11 6.80
N ALA A 142 20.85 13.57 5.63
CA ALA A 142 20.35 14.80 5.05
C ALA A 142 20.03 14.60 3.57
N LEU A 143 19.02 15.29 3.07
CA LEU A 143 18.62 15.24 1.69
C LEU A 143 18.21 16.62 1.16
N TYR A 144 18.37 16.77 -0.16
CA TYR A 144 17.86 17.90 -0.92
C TYR A 144 17.47 17.43 -2.32
N GLY A 145 16.29 17.79 -2.81
CA GLY A 145 15.87 17.40 -4.15
C GLY A 145 14.56 18.02 -4.58
N ARG A 146 14.31 17.93 -5.89
CA ARG A 146 13.05 18.34 -6.53
C ARG A 146 12.03 17.21 -6.43
N THR A 147 10.78 17.56 -6.23
CA THR A 147 9.68 16.57 -6.24
C THR A 147 9.32 16.17 -7.67
N ARG A 148 8.83 14.96 -7.80
CA ARG A 148 8.36 14.39 -9.07
C ARG A 148 6.83 14.54 -9.17
N ASP A 149 6.33 14.87 -10.34
CA ASP A 149 4.96 14.55 -10.76
C ASP A 149 4.94 13.27 -11.64
N ILE A 150 3.84 13.01 -12.30
CA ILE A 150 3.66 11.82 -13.13
C ILE A 150 4.65 11.78 -14.29
N LYS A 151 4.80 12.90 -15.02
CA LYS A 151 5.58 12.97 -16.27
C LYS A 151 6.96 13.60 -16.09
N ASP A 152 7.14 14.52 -15.14
CA ASP A 152 8.35 15.32 -15.00
C ASP A 152 8.67 15.64 -13.53
N TYR A 153 9.60 16.54 -13.28
CA TYR A 153 9.91 17.13 -11.99
C TYR A 153 9.26 18.49 -11.84
N THR A 154 8.72 18.76 -10.65
CA THR A 154 8.03 20.01 -10.35
C THR A 154 9.00 21.15 -10.05
N GLY A 155 8.48 22.36 -9.84
CA GLY A 155 9.23 23.50 -9.29
C GLY A 155 9.42 23.46 -7.77
N ALA A 156 8.85 22.44 -7.08
CA ALA A 156 8.98 22.32 -5.65
C ALA A 156 10.26 21.57 -5.24
N PHE A 157 10.90 22.06 -4.18
CA PHE A 157 12.11 21.47 -3.60
C PHE A 157 11.84 21.02 -2.17
N VAL A 158 12.44 19.90 -1.79
CA VAL A 158 12.40 19.36 -0.43
C VAL A 158 13.82 19.30 0.11
N SER A 159 14.03 19.86 1.29
CA SER A 159 15.22 19.67 2.12
C SER A 159 14.83 19.03 3.44
N GLY A 160 15.65 18.10 3.94
CA GLY A 160 15.35 17.42 5.19
C GLY A 160 16.58 16.83 5.84
N ALA A 161 16.46 16.63 7.14
CA ALA A 161 17.45 15.92 7.94
C ALA A 161 16.75 14.98 8.92
N ASP A 162 17.39 13.84 9.17
CA ASP A 162 16.94 12.80 10.09
C ASP A 162 18.09 12.31 10.94
N LEU A 163 17.82 12.13 12.23
CA LEU A 163 18.77 11.64 13.22
C LEU A 163 18.16 10.43 13.94
N SER A 164 18.92 9.35 14.06
CA SER A 164 18.55 8.16 14.82
C SER A 164 19.66 7.80 15.79
N LEU A 165 19.35 7.78 17.09
CA LEU A 165 20.24 7.45 18.18
C LEU A 165 19.76 6.20 18.90
N SER A 166 20.52 5.10 18.84
CA SER A 166 20.32 3.92 19.66
C SER A 166 21.03 4.10 21.01
N ILE A 167 20.26 4.42 22.03
CA ILE A 167 20.75 4.61 23.40
C ILE A 167 21.29 3.28 23.94
N SER A 168 20.62 2.17 23.64
CA SER A 168 21.03 0.84 24.08
C SER A 168 22.42 0.46 23.57
N ARG A 169 22.70 0.72 22.29
CA ARG A 169 24.03 0.46 21.72
C ARG A 169 25.09 1.40 22.29
N ALA A 170 24.77 2.68 22.42
CA ALA A 170 25.66 3.66 23.04
C ALA A 170 26.02 3.31 24.50
N ALA A 171 25.05 2.72 25.22
CA ALA A 171 25.21 2.31 26.62
C ALA A 171 25.65 0.84 26.79
N ASN A 172 25.79 0.06 25.70
CA ASN A 172 26.06 -1.39 25.69
C ASN A 172 25.00 -2.20 26.49
N TRP A 173 23.73 -1.91 26.27
CA TRP A 173 22.61 -2.63 26.89
C TRP A 173 22.12 -3.74 25.98
N ASP A 174 22.38 -4.99 26.32
CA ASP A 174 22.03 -6.14 25.46
C ASP A 174 20.57 -6.58 25.56
N ALA A 175 19.94 -6.37 26.71
CA ALA A 175 18.58 -6.88 26.98
C ALA A 175 17.48 -5.86 26.67
N PHE A 176 17.82 -4.60 26.54
CA PHE A 176 16.89 -3.49 26.37
C PHE A 176 17.20 -2.73 25.08
N ASP A 177 16.20 -2.58 24.22
CA ASP A 177 16.32 -1.79 22.98
C ASP A 177 15.64 -0.43 23.18
N TRP A 178 16.44 0.63 23.13
CA TRP A 178 15.93 2.00 23.23
C TRP A 178 16.54 2.87 22.14
N THR A 179 15.65 3.37 21.27
CA THR A 179 16.04 4.28 20.17
C THR A 179 15.22 5.56 20.25
N VAL A 180 15.88 6.69 20.04
CA VAL A 180 15.26 8.02 19.93
C VAL A 180 15.65 8.62 18.59
N GLU A 181 14.68 9.22 17.92
CA GLU A 181 14.88 9.76 16.57
C GLU A 181 14.18 11.12 16.42
N GLY A 182 14.69 11.93 15.51
CA GLY A 182 14.12 13.22 15.19
C GLY A 182 14.34 13.60 13.73
N SER A 183 13.38 14.26 13.12
CA SER A 183 13.49 14.74 11.74
C SER A 183 12.99 16.15 11.61
N VAL A 184 13.56 16.87 10.63
CA VAL A 184 13.07 18.17 10.14
C VAL A 184 12.95 18.12 8.63
N LEU A 185 11.95 18.83 8.10
CA LEU A 185 11.68 18.91 6.67
C LEU A 185 11.25 20.33 6.31
N ASP A 186 11.71 20.84 5.19
CA ASP A 186 11.19 22.05 4.55
C ASP A 186 10.87 21.75 3.07
N LYS A 187 9.63 21.99 2.68
CA LYS A 187 9.23 22.02 1.27
C LYS A 187 9.11 23.47 0.82
N TYR A 188 9.92 23.85 -0.16
CA TYR A 188 9.84 25.12 -0.84
C TYR A 188 9.10 25.00 -2.16
N GLU A 189 8.09 25.84 -2.38
CA GLU A 189 7.39 25.99 -3.65
C GLU A 189 6.95 27.44 -3.84
N ALA A 190 7.29 28.04 -4.99
CA ALA A 190 6.97 29.45 -5.28
C ALA A 190 5.46 29.68 -5.24
N VAL A 191 5.04 30.83 -4.68
CA VAL A 191 3.61 31.18 -4.49
C VAL A 191 2.96 31.68 -5.78
N GLU A 192 3.75 32.15 -6.72
CA GLU A 192 3.27 32.78 -7.98
C GLU A 192 2.39 31.87 -8.85
N THR A 193 2.43 30.56 -8.62
CA THR A 193 1.66 29.56 -9.37
C THR A 193 0.27 29.26 -8.80
N THR A 194 -0.06 29.82 -7.63
CA THR A 194 -1.33 29.50 -6.96
C THR A 194 -2.06 30.75 -6.48
N ASN A 195 -3.28 30.98 -6.94
CA ASN A 195 -4.18 32.01 -6.39
C ASN A 195 -4.86 31.55 -5.08
N ILE A 196 -4.20 30.71 -4.28
CA ILE A 196 -4.75 30.16 -3.04
C ILE A 196 -4.43 31.11 -1.88
N PRO A 197 -5.43 31.65 -1.16
CA PRO A 197 -5.18 32.52 -0.02
C PRO A 197 -4.41 31.83 1.11
N GLY A 198 -3.47 32.53 1.73
CA GLY A 198 -2.73 32.03 2.89
C GLY A 198 -1.57 31.09 2.60
N VAL A 199 -1.28 30.79 1.33
CA VAL A 199 -0.12 29.99 0.91
C VAL A 199 1.17 30.71 1.24
N LYS A 200 2.14 29.97 1.79
CA LYS A 200 3.51 30.43 2.03
C LYS A 200 4.47 29.60 1.17
N PRO A 201 5.63 30.18 0.75
CA PRO A 201 6.59 29.44 -0.08
C PRO A 201 7.24 28.27 0.68
N HIS A 202 7.36 28.34 2.00
CA HIS A 202 7.99 27.34 2.85
C HIS A 202 6.98 26.58 3.71
N THR A 203 7.05 25.26 3.67
CA THR A 203 6.26 24.35 4.51
C THR A 203 7.20 23.56 5.41
N LEU A 204 7.47 24.14 6.60
CA LEU A 204 8.36 23.55 7.60
C LEU A 204 7.61 22.53 8.46
N GLY A 205 8.22 21.37 8.69
CA GLY A 205 7.73 20.30 9.56
C GLY A 205 8.83 19.64 10.37
N TYR A 206 8.42 18.96 11.44
CA TYR A 206 9.32 18.13 12.26
C TYR A 206 8.58 16.89 12.78
N SER A 207 9.34 15.85 13.09
CA SER A 207 8.84 14.70 13.86
C SER A 207 9.83 14.29 14.94
N ALA A 208 9.28 13.72 16.02
CA ALA A 208 10.04 13.11 17.11
C ALA A 208 9.51 11.69 17.35
N ARG A 209 10.41 10.74 17.53
CA ARG A 209 10.08 9.32 17.63
C ARG A 209 10.86 8.66 18.77
N MET A 210 10.25 7.63 19.34
CA MET A 210 10.87 6.77 20.33
C MET A 210 10.44 5.33 20.15
N ALA A 211 11.33 4.38 20.32
CA ALA A 211 11.03 2.96 20.36
C ALA A 211 11.73 2.31 21.56
N LEU A 212 10.98 1.46 22.28
CA LEU A 212 11.42 0.70 23.43
C LEU A 212 11.11 -0.78 23.21
N GLY A 213 12.07 -1.66 23.41
CA GLY A 213 11.92 -3.10 23.31
C GLY A 213 12.49 -3.83 24.53
N TYR A 214 11.76 -4.79 25.08
CA TYR A 214 12.21 -5.64 26.18
C TYR A 214 11.41 -6.93 26.27
N ALA A 215 12.09 -8.07 26.36
CA ALA A 215 11.48 -9.38 26.65
C ALA A 215 10.24 -9.72 25.79
N GLY A 216 10.28 -9.40 24.48
CA GLY A 216 9.17 -9.63 23.55
C GLY A 216 8.13 -8.49 23.51
N PHE A 217 8.18 -7.50 24.40
CA PHE A 217 7.39 -6.29 24.33
C PHE A 217 8.08 -5.23 23.48
N ARG A 218 7.29 -4.45 22.73
CA ARG A 218 7.74 -3.28 21.99
C ARG A 218 6.72 -2.16 22.15
N LEU A 219 7.21 -0.97 22.49
CA LEU A 219 6.44 0.27 22.48
C LEU A 219 7.12 1.23 21.54
N SER A 220 6.40 1.82 20.61
CA SER A 220 6.89 2.89 19.75
C SER A 220 5.87 4.01 19.64
N GLY A 221 6.37 5.23 19.47
CA GLY A 221 5.54 6.41 19.29
C GLY A 221 6.20 7.39 18.35
N GLU A 222 5.38 8.06 17.53
CA GLU A 222 5.79 9.16 16.66
C GLU A 222 4.82 10.34 16.81
N TYR A 223 5.38 11.52 16.95
CA TYR A 223 4.67 12.79 16.87
C TYR A 223 5.19 13.58 15.67
N MET A 224 4.31 14.11 14.85
CA MET A 224 4.62 14.98 13.72
C MET A 224 3.82 16.26 13.80
N ASN A 225 4.48 17.38 13.51
CA ASN A 225 3.85 18.68 13.34
C ASN A 225 4.47 19.41 12.14
N ARG A 226 3.62 20.06 11.34
CA ARG A 226 4.04 20.75 10.13
C ARG A 226 3.14 21.97 9.87
N HIS A 227 3.69 23.01 9.24
CA HIS A 227 2.90 24.10 8.70
C HIS A 227 1.87 23.58 7.68
N SER A 228 0.75 24.26 7.54
CA SER A 228 -0.20 23.97 6.46
C SER A 228 0.46 24.11 5.09
N ASP A 229 -0.01 23.32 4.15
CA ASP A 229 0.39 23.35 2.74
C ASP A 229 -0.84 23.34 1.84
N PRO A 230 -1.64 24.44 1.82
CA PRO A 230 -2.85 24.50 1.04
C PRO A 230 -2.58 24.32 -0.44
N SER A 231 -3.46 23.55 -1.11
CA SER A 231 -3.43 23.28 -2.54
C SER A 231 -4.81 23.47 -3.15
N LEU A 232 -4.94 23.35 -4.46
CA LEU A 232 -6.25 23.41 -5.14
C LEU A 232 -7.25 22.36 -4.64
N TYR A 233 -6.75 21.28 -4.04
CA TYR A 233 -7.53 20.13 -3.59
C TYR A 233 -7.62 20.02 -2.06
N ASN A 234 -6.80 20.76 -1.34
CA ASN A 234 -6.83 20.88 0.10
C ASN A 234 -6.65 22.33 0.51
N LEU A 235 -7.75 23.02 0.76
CA LEU A 235 -7.77 24.43 1.15
C LEU A 235 -7.55 24.65 2.66
N ASP A 236 -7.28 23.59 3.43
CA ASP A 236 -7.06 23.69 4.87
C ASP A 236 -5.77 24.45 5.18
N THR A 237 -5.90 25.55 5.89
CA THR A 237 -4.82 26.42 6.31
C THR A 237 -4.34 26.16 7.74
N THR A 238 -4.89 25.16 8.41
CA THR A 238 -4.51 24.79 9.78
C THR A 238 -3.20 23.99 9.78
N ARG A 239 -2.49 24.00 10.91
CA ARG A 239 -1.27 23.21 11.06
C ARG A 239 -1.59 21.72 11.00
N SER A 240 -0.75 20.98 10.32
CA SER A 240 -0.80 19.53 10.29
C SER A 240 -0.27 18.92 11.59
N GLU A 241 -0.97 17.93 12.12
CA GLU A 241 -0.55 17.17 13.30
C GLU A 241 -0.85 15.68 13.13
N ALA A 242 0.10 14.84 13.53
CA ALA A 242 -0.10 13.40 13.62
C ALA A 242 0.54 12.83 14.88
N ILE A 243 -0.18 11.93 15.53
CA ILE A 243 0.31 11.13 16.65
C ILE A 243 0.01 9.67 16.33
N GLN A 244 1.02 8.82 16.42
CA GLN A 244 0.86 7.37 16.32
C GLN A 244 1.60 6.70 17.47
N VAL A 245 0.95 5.71 18.13
CA VAL A 245 1.54 4.90 19.19
C VAL A 245 1.21 3.43 18.91
N ASP A 246 2.23 2.60 18.93
CA ASP A 246 2.11 1.16 18.72
C ASP A 246 2.67 0.41 19.94
N PHE A 247 1.92 -0.54 20.45
CA PHE A 247 2.34 -1.47 21.50
C PHE A 247 2.23 -2.90 20.99
N GLY A 248 3.34 -3.60 20.97
CA GLY A 248 3.44 -4.98 20.49
C GLY A 248 3.93 -5.95 21.55
N TYR A 249 3.48 -7.18 21.47
CA TYR A 249 4.02 -8.32 22.22
C TYR A 249 4.14 -9.55 21.32
N THR A 250 5.26 -10.26 21.41
CA THR A 250 5.45 -11.53 20.72
C THR A 250 6.14 -12.54 21.65
N GLY A 251 5.51 -13.68 21.87
CA GLY A 251 6.08 -14.75 22.67
C GLY A 251 5.18 -15.97 22.78
N TYR A 252 5.78 -17.15 22.97
CA TYR A 252 5.06 -18.40 23.26
C TYR A 252 3.93 -18.79 22.31
N GLY A 253 4.04 -18.41 21.03
CA GLY A 253 3.00 -18.64 20.01
C GLY A 253 1.87 -17.60 20.01
N PHE A 254 1.90 -16.63 20.90
CA PHE A 254 0.99 -15.48 20.94
C PHE A 254 1.66 -14.22 20.40
N GLY A 255 0.93 -13.41 19.66
CA GLY A 255 1.32 -12.07 19.28
C GLY A 255 0.14 -11.13 19.39
N ALA A 256 0.44 -9.90 19.79
CA ALA A 256 -0.51 -8.81 19.90
C ALA A 256 0.12 -7.50 19.38
N LEU A 257 -0.65 -6.72 18.64
CA LEU A 257 -0.33 -5.35 18.25
C LEU A 257 -1.53 -4.47 18.57
N LEU A 258 -1.31 -3.42 19.34
CA LEU A 258 -2.28 -2.36 19.61
C LEU A 258 -1.73 -1.08 19.01
N SER A 259 -2.46 -0.48 18.07
CA SER A 259 -2.08 0.78 17.42
C SER A 259 -3.13 1.84 17.73
N PHE A 260 -2.68 3.01 18.07
CA PHE A 260 -3.50 4.22 18.21
C PHE A 260 -2.99 5.30 17.27
N ARG A 261 -3.90 6.03 16.62
CA ARG A 261 -3.54 7.15 15.76
C ARG A 261 -4.55 8.29 15.85
N LYS A 262 -4.02 9.52 15.85
CA LYS A 262 -4.78 10.76 15.69
C LYS A 262 -4.13 11.56 14.57
N LEU A 263 -4.92 12.01 13.61
CA LEU A 263 -4.48 12.81 12.47
C LEU A 263 -5.28 14.09 12.37
N HIS A 264 -4.62 15.15 11.93
CA HIS A 264 -5.21 16.39 11.49
C HIS A 264 -4.41 16.93 10.30
N ASN A 265 -5.05 17.07 9.13
CA ASN A 265 -4.46 17.57 7.89
C ASN A 265 -3.09 16.94 7.55
N PRO A 266 -2.92 15.58 7.56
CA PRO A 266 -1.61 14.94 7.55
C PRO A 266 -0.95 14.95 6.17
N PHE A 267 -1.72 15.00 5.07
CA PHE A 267 -1.20 14.78 3.73
C PHE A 267 -0.30 15.92 3.25
N LEU A 268 0.84 15.59 2.65
CA LEU A 268 1.80 16.51 2.07
C LEU A 268 1.98 16.20 0.58
N GLN A 269 1.54 17.10 -0.28
CA GLN A 269 1.75 16.96 -1.73
C GLN A 269 3.17 17.38 -2.14
N GLY A 270 3.72 16.70 -3.14
CA GLY A 270 4.98 17.09 -3.77
C GLY A 270 4.89 18.44 -4.48
N SER A 271 3.73 18.77 -5.05
CA SER A 271 3.42 20.09 -5.61
C SER A 271 1.96 20.43 -5.38
N ARG A 272 1.67 21.72 -5.16
CA ARG A 272 0.31 22.26 -4.98
C ARG A 272 -0.53 22.24 -6.24
N SER A 273 0.12 22.08 -7.40
CA SER A 273 -0.55 22.09 -8.72
C SER A 273 -1.17 20.73 -9.09
N PHE A 274 -0.84 19.67 -8.38
CA PHE A 274 -1.23 18.31 -8.72
C PHE A 274 -2.18 17.71 -7.71
N ASP A 275 -3.12 16.93 -8.22
CA ASP A 275 -4.10 16.21 -7.43
C ASP A 275 -3.66 14.76 -7.17
N GLY A 276 -4.06 14.29 -5.99
CA GLY A 276 -4.17 12.89 -5.65
C GLY A 276 -2.95 12.25 -5.03
N MET A 277 -3.17 11.02 -4.62
CA MET A 277 -2.23 10.19 -3.87
C MET A 277 -0.90 9.92 -4.59
N TYR A 278 -0.86 10.07 -5.89
CA TYR A 278 0.34 9.81 -6.69
C TYR A 278 1.49 10.75 -6.38
N THR A 279 1.17 11.93 -5.86
CA THR A 279 2.14 13.00 -5.59
C THR A 279 2.40 13.24 -4.12
N TYR A 280 1.73 12.52 -3.21
CA TYR A 280 2.01 12.66 -1.79
C TYR A 280 3.42 12.19 -1.46
N ILE A 281 4.19 13.06 -0.76
CA ILE A 281 5.56 12.80 -0.30
C ILE A 281 5.63 12.47 1.19
N ASN A 282 4.52 12.02 1.75
CA ASN A 282 4.45 11.36 3.04
C ASN A 282 3.57 10.11 2.95
N TYR A 283 3.57 9.28 3.99
CA TYR A 283 2.88 8.01 3.98
C TYR A 283 2.01 7.87 5.23
N VAL A 284 0.71 7.86 5.00
CA VAL A 284 -0.30 7.77 6.06
C VAL A 284 -1.28 6.65 5.69
N PRO A 285 -0.84 5.38 5.76
CA PRO A 285 -1.70 4.25 5.40
C PRO A 285 -2.82 4.06 6.41
N ALA A 286 -3.93 3.47 5.99
CA ALA A 286 -4.95 3.03 6.93
C ALA A 286 -4.38 1.96 7.88
N LEU A 287 -4.57 2.14 9.20
CA LEU A 287 -4.19 1.15 10.21
C LEU A 287 -5.34 0.17 10.44
N THR A 288 -5.68 -0.59 9.43
CA THR A 288 -6.66 -1.66 9.47
C THR A 288 -6.09 -2.91 8.81
N GLN A 289 -6.63 -4.06 9.10
CA GLN A 289 -6.28 -5.25 8.35
C GLN A 289 -6.66 -5.07 6.88
N GLN A 290 -5.70 -5.30 5.97
CA GLN A 290 -5.98 -5.38 4.55
C GLN A 290 -6.48 -6.78 4.21
N HIS A 291 -7.73 -6.86 3.77
CA HIS A 291 -8.33 -8.12 3.34
C HIS A 291 -7.82 -8.52 1.96
N THR A 292 -7.76 -9.83 1.72
CA THR A 292 -7.36 -10.41 0.43
C THR A 292 -8.54 -11.08 -0.31
N TYR A 293 -9.62 -11.37 0.40
CA TYR A 293 -10.83 -11.95 -0.16
C TYR A 293 -11.67 -10.90 -0.86
N SER A 294 -12.10 -11.17 -2.09
CA SER A 294 -12.68 -10.18 -2.99
C SER A 294 -13.93 -9.50 -2.44
N LEU A 295 -14.79 -10.21 -1.70
CA LEU A 295 -15.98 -9.61 -1.09
C LEU A 295 -15.67 -8.82 0.17
N ALA A 296 -14.61 -9.16 0.91
CA ALA A 296 -14.17 -8.39 2.07
C ALA A 296 -13.45 -7.08 1.68
N THR A 297 -13.03 -6.94 0.41
CA THR A 297 -12.34 -5.76 -0.12
C THR A 297 -13.24 -4.82 -0.91
N LEU A 298 -14.57 -4.99 -0.86
CA LEU A 298 -15.48 -4.13 -1.63
C LEU A 298 -15.41 -2.66 -1.17
N ASN A 299 -15.25 -2.42 0.12
CA ASN A 299 -15.14 -1.09 0.72
C ASN A 299 -13.95 -1.03 1.70
N PRO A 300 -12.71 -0.98 1.20
CA PRO A 300 -11.54 -0.85 2.05
C PRO A 300 -11.50 0.56 2.65
N TYR A 301 -11.10 0.64 3.91
CA TYR A 301 -10.90 1.93 4.56
C TYR A 301 -9.65 2.62 4.02
N THR A 302 -9.79 3.90 3.70
CA THR A 302 -8.69 4.81 3.37
C THR A 302 -8.59 5.88 4.45
N THR A 303 -7.37 6.24 4.81
CA THR A 303 -7.11 7.28 5.82
C THR A 303 -7.81 8.59 5.46
N GLN A 304 -8.48 9.19 6.43
CA GLN A 304 -9.13 10.49 6.29
C GLN A 304 -8.22 11.60 6.82
N SER A 305 -8.49 12.85 6.39
CA SER A 305 -7.69 14.02 6.79
C SER A 305 -7.76 14.30 8.29
N ASP A 306 -8.91 14.01 8.91
CA ASP A 306 -9.17 14.27 10.31
C ASP A 306 -9.76 13.02 10.96
N GLU A 307 -8.90 12.18 11.48
CA GLU A 307 -9.33 10.94 12.12
C GLU A 307 -8.65 10.67 13.45
N ILE A 308 -9.36 10.00 14.33
CA ILE A 308 -8.85 9.41 15.57
C ILE A 308 -9.36 7.98 15.69
N GLY A 309 -8.48 7.05 16.00
CA GLY A 309 -8.85 5.65 16.14
C GLY A 309 -7.69 4.73 16.38
N GLY A 310 -7.90 3.46 16.12
CA GLY A 310 -6.86 2.47 16.32
C GLY A 310 -7.25 1.09 15.89
N GLN A 311 -6.30 0.19 16.09
CA GLN A 311 -6.38 -1.22 15.71
C GLN A 311 -5.86 -2.09 16.84
N ALA A 312 -6.50 -3.23 17.05
CA ALA A 312 -5.99 -4.34 17.84
C ALA A 312 -5.87 -5.57 16.93
N ASP A 313 -4.67 -6.13 16.84
CA ASP A 313 -4.37 -7.32 16.04
C ASP A 313 -3.81 -8.40 16.97
N LEU A 314 -4.44 -9.56 17.01
CA LEU A 314 -4.14 -10.64 17.94
C LEU A 314 -4.04 -11.96 17.19
N TYR A 315 -2.99 -12.72 17.40
CA TYR A 315 -2.91 -14.09 16.88
C TYR A 315 -2.40 -15.08 17.93
N TYR A 316 -2.84 -16.32 17.78
CA TYR A 316 -2.36 -17.44 18.59
C TYR A 316 -2.11 -18.69 17.72
N ASN A 317 -0.94 -19.27 17.88
CA ASN A 317 -0.54 -20.50 17.20
C ASN A 317 -0.58 -21.68 18.16
N PHE A 318 -1.61 -22.51 18.05
CA PHE A 318 -1.70 -23.75 18.81
C PHE A 318 -0.60 -24.73 18.37
N ARG A 319 0.13 -25.26 19.32
CA ARG A 319 1.27 -26.15 19.06
C ARG A 319 0.82 -27.44 18.38
N ARG A 320 1.71 -28.00 17.56
CA ARG A 320 1.56 -29.34 16.98
C ARG A 320 1.46 -30.40 18.08
N GLY A 321 0.66 -31.45 17.85
CA GLY A 321 0.46 -32.54 18.79
C GLY A 321 -0.58 -32.27 19.88
N THR A 322 -1.14 -31.05 19.96
CA THR A 322 -2.24 -30.74 20.87
C THR A 322 -3.60 -31.05 20.23
N VAL A 323 -4.65 -31.17 21.03
CA VAL A 323 -6.03 -31.40 20.55
C VAL A 323 -6.46 -30.32 19.55
N MET A 324 -6.21 -29.05 19.86
CA MET A 324 -6.54 -27.93 18.97
C MET A 324 -5.58 -27.83 17.79
N GLY A 325 -4.27 -27.97 18.02
CA GLY A 325 -3.25 -27.84 16.98
C GLY A 325 -3.15 -28.99 15.98
N GLY A 326 -3.59 -30.18 16.35
CA GLY A 326 -3.48 -31.36 15.49
C GLY A 326 -2.04 -31.65 15.06
N LYS A 327 -1.85 -32.30 13.89
CA LYS A 327 -0.51 -32.70 13.40
C LYS A 327 0.38 -31.54 12.95
N LYS A 328 -0.19 -30.41 12.50
CA LYS A 328 0.57 -29.28 11.89
C LYS A 328 0.44 -27.95 12.63
N GLY A 329 -0.37 -27.88 13.67
CA GLY A 329 -0.73 -26.65 14.36
C GLY A 329 -2.04 -26.06 13.82
N MET A 330 -2.61 -25.13 14.58
CA MET A 330 -3.76 -24.31 14.19
C MET A 330 -3.44 -22.85 14.51
N LYS A 331 -3.72 -21.94 13.60
CA LYS A 331 -3.60 -20.51 13.81
C LYS A 331 -4.99 -19.91 13.98
N VAL A 332 -5.17 -19.09 14.99
CA VAL A 332 -6.35 -18.24 15.19
C VAL A 332 -5.89 -16.79 15.16
N HIS A 333 -6.64 -15.95 14.49
CA HIS A 333 -6.35 -14.54 14.36
C HIS A 333 -7.63 -13.73 14.57
N ALA A 334 -7.50 -12.59 15.23
CA ALA A 334 -8.56 -11.61 15.43
C ALA A 334 -8.00 -10.21 15.22
N ASN A 335 -8.68 -9.40 14.42
CA ASN A 335 -8.36 -8.00 14.22
C ASN A 335 -9.60 -7.15 14.47
N PHE A 336 -9.43 -6.05 15.17
CA PHE A 336 -10.47 -5.04 15.35
C PHE A 336 -9.88 -3.66 15.11
N SER A 337 -10.54 -2.86 14.28
CA SER A 337 -10.18 -1.47 14.04
C SER A 337 -11.41 -0.56 14.06
N THR A 338 -11.22 0.68 14.52
CA THR A 338 -12.29 1.68 14.52
C THR A 338 -11.72 3.09 14.41
N TYR A 339 -12.37 3.94 13.61
CA TYR A 339 -11.98 5.33 13.34
C TYR A 339 -13.17 6.25 13.42
N TYR A 340 -12.95 7.44 13.97
CA TYR A 340 -13.91 8.51 14.13
C TYR A 340 -13.33 9.82 13.59
N GLY A 341 -14.17 10.73 13.12
CA GLY A 341 -13.80 12.09 12.78
C GLY A 341 -13.25 12.83 14.01
N ASN A 342 -12.08 13.47 13.86
CA ASN A 342 -11.41 14.17 14.97
C ASN A 342 -11.82 15.63 15.08
N VAL A 343 -12.03 16.31 13.96
CA VAL A 343 -12.41 17.74 13.87
C VAL A 343 -13.55 17.89 12.89
N ALA A 344 -14.48 18.80 13.15
CA ALA A 344 -15.46 19.21 12.14
C ALA A 344 -14.72 19.97 11.04
N ASN A 345 -14.52 19.34 9.89
CA ASN A 345 -13.92 19.98 8.74
C ASN A 345 -15.02 20.60 7.87
N GLN A 346 -15.06 21.92 7.80
CA GLN A 346 -16.07 22.65 7.01
C GLN A 346 -15.93 22.44 5.50
N ILE A 347 -14.75 22.00 5.04
CA ILE A 347 -14.44 21.80 3.62
C ILE A 347 -14.77 20.37 3.19
N THR A 348 -14.39 19.37 4.00
CA THR A 348 -14.62 17.95 3.70
C THR A 348 -15.98 17.44 4.19
N GLY A 349 -16.67 18.20 5.04
CA GLY A 349 -17.93 17.80 5.67
C GLY A 349 -17.78 16.76 6.79
N GLU A 350 -16.55 16.39 7.17
CA GLU A 350 -16.28 15.43 8.25
C GLU A 350 -16.73 16.00 9.60
N ALA A 351 -17.55 15.27 10.32
CA ALA A 351 -18.05 15.67 11.62
C ALA A 351 -17.21 15.08 12.76
N ARG A 352 -16.97 15.91 13.79
CA ARG A 352 -16.29 15.48 15.00
C ARG A 352 -17.06 14.34 15.69
N ASN A 353 -16.35 13.29 16.09
CA ASN A 353 -16.88 12.08 16.75
C ASN A 353 -17.85 11.24 15.90
N GLU A 354 -17.98 11.52 14.61
CA GLU A 354 -18.73 10.65 13.71
C GLU A 354 -17.95 9.37 13.42
N LEU A 355 -18.63 8.22 13.42
CA LEU A 355 -18.00 6.95 13.04
C LEU A 355 -17.67 6.99 11.55
N LEU A 356 -16.39 6.81 11.20
CA LEU A 356 -15.90 6.72 9.83
C LEU A 356 -15.83 5.27 9.37
N PHE A 357 -15.25 4.41 10.22
CA PHE A 357 -15.02 3.01 9.89
C PHE A 357 -14.95 2.13 11.14
N ARG A 358 -15.40 0.89 10.99
CA ARG A 358 -15.21 -0.19 11.95
C ARG A 358 -15.12 -1.52 11.25
N ASP A 359 -14.14 -2.32 11.64
CA ASP A 359 -13.92 -3.67 11.11
C ASP A 359 -13.62 -4.62 12.29
N LEU A 360 -14.27 -5.77 12.29
CA LEU A 360 -13.93 -6.90 13.16
C LEU A 360 -13.72 -8.12 12.28
N THR A 361 -12.51 -8.63 12.26
CA THR A 361 -12.14 -9.82 11.52
C THR A 361 -11.72 -10.96 12.44
N LEU A 362 -12.17 -12.15 12.11
CA LEU A 362 -11.80 -13.40 12.77
C LEU A 362 -11.42 -14.43 11.71
N ASP A 363 -10.27 -15.07 11.85
CA ASP A 363 -9.90 -16.19 10.99
C ASP A 363 -9.25 -17.36 11.75
N VAL A 364 -9.45 -18.55 11.21
CA VAL A 364 -8.89 -19.79 11.71
C VAL A 364 -8.28 -20.57 10.56
N GLU A 365 -6.97 -20.82 10.62
CA GLU A 365 -6.27 -21.68 9.67
C GLU A 365 -5.92 -23.00 10.33
N ARG A 366 -6.30 -24.14 9.71
CA ARG A 366 -6.01 -25.48 10.21
C ARG A 366 -5.69 -26.45 9.06
N TRP A 367 -4.73 -27.32 9.32
CA TRP A 367 -4.44 -28.48 8.48
C TRP A 367 -5.08 -29.75 9.06
N PHE A 368 -5.82 -30.47 8.23
CA PHE A 368 -6.34 -31.79 8.51
C PHE A 368 -5.47 -32.83 7.79
N GLY A 369 -4.62 -33.50 8.56
CA GLY A 369 -3.60 -34.37 8.00
C GLY A 369 -2.48 -33.62 7.27
N SER A 370 -1.95 -34.23 6.19
CA SER A 370 -0.89 -33.64 5.36
C SER A 370 -1.42 -32.88 4.14
N ASN A 371 -2.61 -33.17 3.73
CA ASN A 371 -3.11 -32.87 2.38
C ASN A 371 -4.20 -31.82 2.34
N PHE A 372 -4.99 -31.67 3.42
CA PHE A 372 -6.12 -30.76 3.43
C PHE A 372 -5.88 -29.59 4.39
N LYS A 373 -5.97 -28.34 3.86
CA LYS A 373 -5.95 -27.09 4.60
C LYS A 373 -7.28 -26.40 4.51
N MET A 374 -7.77 -25.85 5.60
CA MET A 374 -8.97 -25.03 5.64
C MET A 374 -8.64 -23.70 6.34
N ILE A 375 -9.12 -22.60 5.75
CA ILE A 375 -9.23 -21.30 6.41
C ILE A 375 -10.71 -20.95 6.45
N LEU A 376 -11.19 -20.65 7.64
CA LEU A 376 -12.49 -20.01 7.86
C LEU A 376 -12.24 -18.57 8.23
N PHE A 377 -12.89 -17.66 7.54
CA PHE A 377 -12.74 -16.23 7.73
C PHE A 377 -14.12 -15.58 7.85
N TYR A 378 -14.20 -14.62 8.76
CA TYR A 378 -15.36 -13.78 8.97
C TYR A 378 -14.93 -12.35 9.17
N THR A 379 -15.63 -11.39 8.53
CA THR A 379 -15.48 -9.97 8.84
C THR A 379 -16.84 -9.29 8.96
N TRP A 380 -16.94 -8.39 9.94
CA TRP A 380 -18.03 -7.43 10.09
C TRP A 380 -17.48 -6.03 9.88
N GLN A 381 -18.02 -5.33 8.89
CA GLN A 381 -17.60 -3.98 8.54
C GLN A 381 -18.74 -2.99 8.68
N THR A 382 -18.40 -1.80 9.14
CA THR A 382 -19.24 -0.59 9.06
C THR A 382 -18.41 0.51 8.42
N TYR A 383 -18.89 1.09 7.34
CA TYR A 383 -18.20 2.12 6.57
C TYR A 383 -19.13 3.32 6.32
N ASN A 384 -18.65 4.53 6.60
CA ASN A 384 -19.37 5.78 6.33
C ASN A 384 -18.96 6.31 4.96
N HIS A 385 -19.88 6.28 4.00
CA HIS A 385 -19.64 6.74 2.63
C HIS A 385 -19.71 8.26 2.45
N ALA A 386 -20.36 8.97 3.39
CA ALA A 386 -20.54 10.40 3.31
C ALA A 386 -20.38 11.04 4.71
N PRO A 387 -19.16 11.06 5.25
CA PRO A 387 -18.87 11.70 6.52
C PRO A 387 -19.34 13.17 6.51
N GLY A 388 -19.92 13.61 7.61
CA GLY A 388 -20.45 14.96 7.75
C GLY A 388 -21.83 15.20 7.15
N SER A 389 -22.42 14.23 6.47
CA SER A 389 -23.79 14.37 5.93
C SER A 389 -24.87 14.33 7.02
N GLY A 390 -24.56 13.72 8.18
CA GLY A 390 -25.54 13.50 9.26
C GLY A 390 -26.62 12.48 8.93
N HIS A 391 -26.51 11.76 7.80
CA HIS A 391 -27.49 10.76 7.38
C HIS A 391 -27.07 9.36 7.82
N GLU A 392 -27.95 8.65 8.56
CA GLU A 392 -27.72 7.23 8.89
C GLU A 392 -27.61 6.34 7.63
N GLU A 393 -28.23 6.76 6.54
CA GLU A 393 -28.19 6.11 5.23
C GLU A 393 -26.79 6.09 4.61
N SER A 394 -25.84 6.93 5.09
CA SER A 394 -24.45 6.90 4.66
C SER A 394 -23.66 5.72 5.22
N MET A 395 -24.20 5.02 6.23
CA MET A 395 -23.54 3.94 6.95
C MET A 395 -23.82 2.59 6.29
N TRP A 396 -22.85 2.07 5.57
CA TRP A 396 -22.91 0.71 5.04
C TRP A 396 -22.45 -0.32 6.08
N LYS A 397 -23.22 -1.39 6.25
CA LYS A 397 -22.93 -2.49 7.18
C LYS A 397 -22.94 -3.82 6.44
N SER A 398 -21.89 -4.60 6.59
CA SER A 398 -21.78 -5.92 5.97
C SER A 398 -21.21 -6.97 6.90
N HIS A 399 -21.54 -8.23 6.58
CA HIS A 399 -20.94 -9.42 7.14
C HIS A 399 -20.44 -10.29 5.99
N THR A 400 -19.15 -10.59 5.96
CA THR A 400 -18.58 -11.47 4.94
C THR A 400 -18.07 -12.75 5.58
N VAL A 401 -18.46 -13.88 5.04
CA VAL A 401 -17.98 -15.21 5.45
C VAL A 401 -17.21 -15.83 4.28
N VAL A 402 -16.10 -16.50 4.59
CA VAL A 402 -15.27 -17.17 3.58
C VAL A 402 -14.87 -18.56 4.09
N ALA A 403 -14.94 -19.54 3.19
CA ALA A 403 -14.32 -20.85 3.33
C ALA A 403 -13.27 -21.01 2.22
N ASP A 404 -11.99 -21.06 2.60
CA ASP A 404 -10.85 -21.28 1.70
C ASP A 404 -10.28 -22.68 1.97
N LEU A 405 -10.45 -23.57 1.02
CA LEU A 405 -10.15 -24.98 1.12
C LEU A 405 -9.06 -25.36 0.13
N THR A 406 -7.95 -25.91 0.60
CA THR A 406 -6.87 -26.38 -0.26
C THR A 406 -6.64 -27.87 -0.06
N TYR A 407 -6.72 -28.64 -1.13
CA TYR A 407 -6.37 -30.05 -1.14
C TYR A 407 -5.13 -30.34 -1.99
N LYS A 408 -4.13 -30.98 -1.41
CA LYS A 408 -2.90 -31.42 -2.08
C LYS A 408 -3.06 -32.88 -2.48
N PHE A 409 -3.13 -33.15 -3.78
CA PHE A 409 -3.16 -34.52 -4.31
C PHE A 409 -1.79 -35.19 -4.10
N ASP A 410 -0.73 -34.44 -4.41
CA ASP A 410 0.67 -34.84 -4.22
C ASP A 410 1.56 -33.62 -3.97
N ARG A 411 2.88 -33.76 -4.15
CA ARG A 411 3.85 -32.65 -3.96
C ARG A 411 3.80 -31.60 -5.05
N LYS A 412 3.19 -31.90 -6.20
CA LYS A 412 3.16 -31.02 -7.38
C LYS A 412 1.77 -30.47 -7.66
N ASN A 413 0.73 -31.20 -7.28
CA ASN A 413 -0.63 -30.90 -7.67
C ASN A 413 -1.49 -30.53 -6.47
N SER A 414 -2.18 -29.40 -6.54
CA SER A 414 -3.14 -28.97 -5.53
C SER A 414 -4.33 -28.25 -6.15
N LEU A 415 -5.48 -28.38 -5.52
CA LEU A 415 -6.71 -27.68 -5.84
C LEU A 415 -7.08 -26.79 -4.67
N ARG A 416 -7.41 -25.52 -4.95
CA ARG A 416 -7.97 -24.57 -3.99
C ARG A 416 -9.37 -24.17 -4.43
N LEU A 417 -10.31 -24.29 -3.52
CA LEU A 417 -11.68 -23.80 -3.65
C LEU A 417 -11.91 -22.74 -2.59
N GLU A 418 -12.28 -21.54 -3.03
CA GLU A 418 -12.65 -20.43 -2.16
C GLU A 418 -14.12 -20.09 -2.41
N LEU A 419 -14.92 -20.07 -1.35
CA LEU A 419 -16.32 -19.72 -1.36
C LEU A 419 -16.54 -18.54 -0.43
N GLN A 420 -17.20 -17.49 -0.91
CA GLN A 420 -17.46 -16.28 -0.19
C GLN A 420 -18.92 -15.88 -0.27
N HIS A 421 -19.44 -15.31 0.81
CA HIS A 421 -20.75 -14.69 0.81
C HIS A 421 -20.73 -13.41 1.64
N LEU A 422 -21.28 -12.32 1.08
CA LEU A 422 -21.46 -11.05 1.75
C LEU A 422 -22.96 -10.79 1.96
N PHE A 423 -23.30 -10.54 3.22
CA PHE A 423 -24.63 -10.14 3.66
C PHE A 423 -24.62 -8.64 3.96
N THR A 424 -25.57 -7.92 3.38
CA THR A 424 -25.85 -6.53 3.74
C THR A 424 -27.34 -6.25 3.62
N LYS A 425 -27.86 -5.42 4.52
CA LYS A 425 -29.23 -4.93 4.45
C LYS A 425 -29.31 -3.55 3.79
N ASP A 426 -28.15 -2.93 3.61
CA ASP A 426 -28.05 -1.55 3.20
C ASP A 426 -28.08 -1.43 1.67
N ASP A 427 -28.86 -0.49 1.21
CA ASP A 427 -29.03 -0.20 -0.21
C ASP A 427 -27.90 0.69 -0.76
N TYR A 428 -27.00 1.13 0.10
CA TYR A 428 -25.94 2.07 -0.25
C TYR A 428 -24.61 1.33 -0.42
N ILE A 429 -24.28 1.01 -1.66
CA ILE A 429 -22.92 0.61 -2.04
C ILE A 429 -22.42 1.61 -3.06
N THR A 430 -21.14 1.97 -2.99
CA THR A 430 -20.45 2.78 -3.99
C THR A 430 -20.75 2.23 -5.38
N ASN A 431 -21.20 3.07 -6.31
CA ASN A 431 -21.53 2.74 -7.69
C ASN A 431 -22.88 2.01 -7.95
N GLY A 432 -23.86 2.11 -7.04
CA GLY A 432 -25.20 1.58 -7.27
C GLY A 432 -25.34 0.06 -7.24
N GLU A 433 -24.34 -0.65 -6.76
CA GLU A 433 -24.34 -2.11 -6.62
C GLU A 433 -24.85 -2.51 -5.23
N LYS A 434 -26.16 -2.59 -5.10
CA LYS A 434 -26.88 -2.89 -3.84
C LYS A 434 -26.89 -4.38 -3.49
N GLY A 435 -27.14 -4.69 -2.21
CA GLY A 435 -27.55 -6.02 -1.74
C GLY A 435 -26.43 -7.04 -1.62
N ASN A 436 -26.84 -8.27 -1.44
CA ASN A 436 -25.94 -9.39 -1.15
C ASN A 436 -25.14 -9.87 -2.35
N TRP A 437 -23.97 -10.41 -2.06
CA TRP A 437 -23.03 -10.96 -3.04
C TRP A 437 -22.63 -12.38 -2.70
N ALA A 438 -22.36 -13.17 -3.74
CA ALA A 438 -21.66 -14.44 -3.64
C ALA A 438 -20.41 -14.43 -4.52
N ALA A 439 -19.34 -15.10 -4.10
CA ALA A 439 -18.17 -15.30 -4.94
C ALA A 439 -17.59 -16.71 -4.76
N ALA A 440 -17.03 -17.23 -5.84
CA ALA A 440 -16.31 -18.49 -5.84
C ALA A 440 -15.06 -18.40 -6.70
N LEU A 441 -13.97 -19.01 -6.23
CA LEU A 441 -12.71 -19.17 -6.97
C LEU A 441 -12.29 -20.62 -6.93
N LEU A 442 -11.95 -21.16 -8.08
CA LEU A 442 -11.33 -22.46 -8.24
C LEU A 442 -9.94 -22.28 -8.86
N GLU A 443 -8.90 -22.77 -8.17
CA GLU A 443 -7.52 -22.68 -8.62
C GLU A 443 -6.86 -24.05 -8.60
N TYR A 444 -6.21 -24.42 -9.70
CA TYR A 444 -5.40 -25.63 -9.80
C TYR A 444 -3.94 -25.28 -10.02
N ASN A 445 -3.08 -25.81 -9.18
CA ASN A 445 -1.65 -25.60 -9.21
C ASN A 445 -0.91 -26.84 -9.69
N PHE A 446 -0.11 -26.68 -10.76
CA PHE A 446 0.85 -27.65 -11.28
C PHE A 446 2.26 -27.20 -10.89
N ALA A 447 2.62 -27.42 -9.62
CA ALA A 447 3.94 -26.98 -9.14
C ALA A 447 5.09 -27.65 -9.90
N PRO A 448 6.20 -26.95 -10.11
CA PRO A 448 6.50 -25.59 -9.60
C PRO A 448 6.15 -24.47 -10.57
N ARG A 449 5.52 -24.70 -11.70
CA ARG A 449 5.52 -23.74 -12.81
C ARG A 449 4.18 -23.12 -13.14
N TRP A 450 3.08 -23.85 -13.09
CA TRP A 450 1.80 -23.42 -13.61
C TRP A 450 0.74 -23.31 -12.52
N SER A 451 -0.09 -22.29 -12.66
CA SER A 451 -1.37 -22.16 -11.96
C SER A 451 -2.45 -21.70 -12.92
N VAL A 452 -3.65 -22.27 -12.80
CA VAL A 452 -4.83 -21.89 -13.57
C VAL A 452 -5.97 -21.64 -12.61
N SER A 453 -6.70 -20.53 -12.79
CA SER A 453 -7.85 -20.22 -11.96
C SER A 453 -9.04 -19.69 -12.76
N ILE A 454 -10.22 -19.87 -12.20
CA ILE A 454 -11.46 -19.24 -12.62
C ILE A 454 -12.16 -18.70 -11.38
N GLN A 455 -12.72 -17.50 -11.51
CA GLN A 455 -13.46 -16.83 -10.45
C GLN A 455 -14.75 -16.24 -11.00
N ASP A 456 -15.80 -16.24 -10.18
CA ASP A 456 -17.01 -15.47 -10.40
C ASP A 456 -17.36 -14.67 -9.13
N MET A 457 -17.72 -13.41 -9.30
CA MET A 457 -18.36 -12.58 -8.29
C MET A 457 -19.75 -12.21 -8.80
N TRP A 458 -20.76 -12.51 -8.04
CA TRP A 458 -22.16 -12.33 -8.43
C TRP A 458 -22.92 -11.45 -7.44
N ASN A 459 -23.39 -10.29 -7.92
CA ASN A 459 -24.32 -9.44 -7.17
C ASN A 459 -25.77 -9.91 -7.48
N TYR A 460 -26.28 -10.86 -6.74
CA TYR A 460 -27.56 -11.48 -7.06
C TYR A 460 -28.80 -10.68 -6.61
N GLN A 461 -28.66 -9.72 -5.70
CA GLN A 461 -29.75 -8.85 -5.25
C GLN A 461 -29.75 -7.47 -5.90
N GLY A 462 -28.60 -6.98 -6.37
CA GLY A 462 -28.48 -5.69 -7.00
C GLY A 462 -28.64 -5.74 -8.53
N ASN A 463 -27.56 -5.41 -9.23
CA ASN A 463 -27.53 -5.35 -10.70
C ASN A 463 -27.56 -6.74 -11.38
N LYS A 464 -27.46 -7.82 -10.61
CA LYS A 464 -27.43 -9.23 -11.05
C LYS A 464 -26.27 -9.58 -12.00
N ASN A 465 -25.23 -8.74 -12.03
CA ASN A 465 -24.06 -8.97 -12.86
C ASN A 465 -23.16 -10.06 -12.31
N HIS A 466 -22.63 -10.86 -13.24
CA HIS A 466 -21.54 -11.80 -13.02
C HIS A 466 -20.24 -11.21 -13.51
N TYR A 467 -19.22 -11.20 -12.66
CA TYR A 467 -17.86 -10.76 -12.97
C TYR A 467 -16.95 -11.99 -13.09
N ILE A 468 -17.23 -12.78 -14.15
CA ILE A 468 -16.45 -13.99 -14.43
C ILE A 468 -15.12 -13.61 -15.03
N ASN A 469 -14.05 -14.10 -14.43
CA ASN A 469 -12.70 -13.98 -14.96
C ASN A 469 -11.88 -15.23 -14.70
N GLY A 470 -10.82 -15.40 -15.47
CA GLY A 470 -9.89 -16.51 -15.33
C GLY A 470 -8.44 -16.05 -15.46
N SER A 471 -7.52 -16.84 -14.95
CA SER A 471 -6.11 -16.59 -15.07
C SER A 471 -5.30 -17.84 -15.36
N VAL A 472 -4.19 -17.66 -16.09
CA VAL A 472 -3.13 -18.66 -16.28
C VAL A 472 -1.82 -18.01 -15.91
N SER A 473 -1.09 -18.59 -14.97
CA SER A 473 0.21 -18.10 -14.57
C SER A 473 1.29 -19.13 -14.81
N TYR A 474 2.46 -18.64 -15.25
CA TYR A 474 3.68 -19.41 -15.44
C TYR A 474 4.82 -18.76 -14.69
N SER A 475 5.58 -19.58 -13.95
CA SER A 475 6.76 -19.11 -13.21
C SER A 475 7.90 -20.10 -13.38
N TYR A 476 9.01 -19.65 -13.95
CA TYR A 476 10.20 -20.47 -14.12
C TYR A 476 11.47 -19.64 -14.05
N SER A 477 12.38 -19.99 -13.13
CA SER A 477 13.65 -19.30 -12.93
C SER A 477 13.46 -17.78 -12.76
N LYS A 478 13.82 -17.01 -13.75
CA LYS A 478 13.80 -15.54 -13.80
C LYS A 478 12.56 -14.94 -14.52
N VAL A 479 11.63 -15.78 -14.96
CA VAL A 479 10.45 -15.37 -15.74
C VAL A 479 9.19 -15.68 -14.97
N ARG A 480 8.31 -14.68 -14.86
CA ARG A 480 6.91 -14.81 -14.42
C ARG A 480 6.00 -14.19 -15.47
N ALA A 481 5.03 -14.95 -15.93
CA ALA A 481 4.02 -14.49 -16.86
C ALA A 481 2.62 -14.84 -16.31
N GLN A 482 1.69 -13.92 -16.42
CA GLN A 482 0.30 -14.14 -16.03
C GLN A 482 -0.62 -13.53 -17.11
N LEU A 483 -1.56 -14.33 -17.57
CA LEU A 483 -2.61 -13.93 -18.48
C LEU A 483 -3.95 -13.98 -17.72
N ASN A 484 -4.62 -12.85 -17.63
CA ASN A 484 -5.95 -12.73 -17.05
C ASN A 484 -6.93 -12.38 -18.16
N PHE A 485 -8.15 -12.91 -18.10
CA PHE A 485 -9.19 -12.64 -19.09
C PHE A 485 -10.57 -12.67 -18.44
N GLY A 486 -11.48 -11.83 -18.92
CA GLY A 486 -12.85 -11.79 -18.43
C GLY A 486 -13.33 -10.40 -18.05
N ARG A 487 -14.30 -10.39 -17.13
CA ARG A 487 -14.91 -9.18 -16.55
C ARG A 487 -14.31 -8.87 -15.21
N PHE A 488 -13.87 -7.64 -15.05
CA PHE A 488 -13.31 -7.13 -13.81
C PHE A 488 -14.19 -5.99 -13.28
N LYS A 489 -14.63 -6.16 -12.04
CA LYS A 489 -15.46 -5.17 -11.36
C LYS A 489 -14.67 -3.89 -11.09
N GLN A 490 -15.34 -2.74 -11.13
CA GLN A 490 -14.82 -1.52 -10.54
C GLN A 490 -14.58 -1.73 -9.04
N GLY A 491 -13.44 -1.28 -8.55
CA GLY A 491 -13.13 -1.45 -7.13
C GLY A 491 -11.79 -0.85 -6.75
N TYR A 492 -11.48 -0.97 -5.47
CA TYR A 492 -10.20 -0.51 -4.94
C TYR A 492 -9.13 -1.57 -5.10
N GLN A 493 -7.98 -1.15 -5.60
CA GLN A 493 -6.74 -1.90 -5.56
C GLN A 493 -5.85 -1.29 -4.48
N CYS A 494 -5.53 -2.07 -3.45
CA CYS A 494 -4.80 -1.59 -2.29
C CYS A 494 -3.42 -2.24 -2.19
N SER A 495 -2.44 -1.46 -1.74
CA SER A 495 -1.09 -1.90 -1.41
C SER A 495 -0.59 -1.10 -0.21
N GLY A 496 -0.08 -1.80 0.82
CA GLY A 496 0.48 -1.16 2.02
C GLY A 496 -0.45 -0.17 2.74
N GLY A 497 -1.79 -0.36 2.70
CA GLY A 497 -2.76 0.54 3.34
C GLY A 497 -3.14 1.79 2.53
N VAL A 498 -2.63 1.90 1.31
CA VAL A 498 -3.02 2.92 0.33
C VAL A 498 -3.83 2.25 -0.78
N CYS A 499 -4.93 2.86 -1.20
CA CYS A 499 -5.85 2.27 -2.17
C CYS A 499 -6.09 3.21 -3.36
N ARG A 500 -6.14 2.64 -4.56
CA ARG A 500 -6.48 3.31 -5.81
C ARG A 500 -7.77 2.74 -6.37
N MET A 501 -8.67 3.59 -6.85
CA MET A 501 -9.85 3.16 -7.59
C MET A 501 -9.45 2.66 -8.98
N THR A 502 -9.88 1.45 -9.35
CA THR A 502 -9.71 0.88 -10.69
C THR A 502 -11.07 0.80 -11.37
N PRO A 503 -11.25 1.35 -12.58
CA PRO A 503 -12.50 1.26 -13.31
C PRO A 503 -12.86 -0.19 -13.66
N ALA A 504 -14.16 -0.48 -13.84
CA ALA A 504 -14.60 -1.74 -14.40
C ALA A 504 -14.08 -1.90 -15.83
N TYR A 505 -13.67 -3.09 -16.21
CA TYR A 505 -13.31 -3.40 -17.59
C TYR A 505 -13.59 -4.87 -17.93
N THR A 506 -13.79 -5.12 -19.20
CA THR A 506 -13.76 -6.45 -19.79
C THR A 506 -12.59 -6.52 -20.75
N GLY A 507 -11.77 -7.56 -20.64
CA GLY A 507 -10.56 -7.61 -21.46
C GLY A 507 -9.65 -8.80 -21.21
N VAL A 508 -8.48 -8.71 -21.84
CA VAL A 508 -7.35 -9.64 -21.65
C VAL A 508 -6.15 -8.82 -21.16
N ASN A 509 -5.61 -9.23 -20.03
CA ASN A 509 -4.43 -8.59 -19.41
C ASN A 509 -3.26 -9.58 -19.40
N LEU A 510 -2.10 -9.13 -19.88
CA LEU A 510 -0.83 -9.83 -19.80
C LEU A 510 0.11 -9.07 -18.83
N SER A 511 0.56 -9.77 -17.80
CA SER A 511 1.64 -9.32 -16.92
C SER A 511 2.86 -10.20 -17.13
N LEU A 512 4.02 -9.60 -17.42
CA LEU A 512 5.28 -10.30 -17.62
C LEU A 512 6.39 -9.62 -16.81
N ILE A 513 7.10 -10.42 -16.03
CA ILE A 513 8.28 -10.00 -15.26
C ILE A 513 9.44 -10.89 -15.67
N VAL A 514 10.55 -10.28 -16.08
CA VAL A 514 11.79 -10.97 -16.45
C VAL A 514 12.95 -10.37 -15.65
N ALA A 515 13.66 -11.18 -14.88
CA ALA A 515 14.93 -10.79 -14.25
C ALA A 515 16.10 -11.35 -15.09
N LEU A 516 17.11 -10.52 -15.37
CA LEU A 516 18.27 -10.87 -16.19
C LEU A 516 19.54 -10.99 -15.35
#